data_c5f34c58920e6bcc61558cef77ba70e7
#
_entry.id   c5f34c58920e6bcc61558cef77ba70e7
#
_cell.length_a   1.000
_cell.length_b   1.000
_cell.length_c   1.000
_cell.angle_alpha   90.00
_cell.angle_beta   90.00
_cell.angle_gamma   90.00
#
_symmetry.space_group_name_H-M   'P 1'
#
loop_
_entity.id
_entity.type
_entity.pdbx_description
1 polymer ?
#
loop_
_entity_poly.entity_id
_entity_poly.type
_entity_poly.pdbx_seq_one_letter_code
_entity_poly.pdbx_strand_id
1 'polypeptide(L)'
;MLLIKNGTIVNPAKHQHEVTNILVEDGKIKEIGQNVSAAGKEVEEIDAKGLFVTPGLIDMHVHLREPGQEAKEDIYTGTQAAAAGGVTHVATMANTKPVIDNAAVLRDVKHRIAETGVVKVSVIGSISKDLEGKQLSEMGDMAADGAVAFSDDGHYVESANFMRRAMEYADQLGKMVIDHAEDMTMCGHGFMNEGKVSYAMGVTGRPATGENIAVARDLLLSELTGCHIHIAHVSSGKAVDLIREAKAKGVNCSTEVTAQHLYFTDEWLKHYEAAFKMAPPLRTNEDRKALIEGLKDGTIDAIMTDHAPHCNEEKDVPFNCAPNGIAGLETSLASTLTVLYHQEGFTIDKIVELMSVNPAKLLGIEGGVLTEGVPADITLIDPDKEWTVHGQDLYTKSLFTPYEGLTLKGKAVMTIVDGEIVMKEGKVLK
;
A
#
# COMPACT_ATOMS: atom_id res chain seq x y z
N MET A 1 -24.45 -13.88 -11.14
CA MET A 1 -23.56 -13.74 -12.32
C MET A 1 -23.42 -12.27 -12.67
N LEU A 2 -22.22 -11.86 -13.11
CA LEU A 2 -21.98 -10.53 -13.66
C LEU A 2 -21.46 -10.66 -15.11
N LEU A 3 -21.85 -9.75 -15.98
CA LEU A 3 -21.31 -9.63 -17.34
C LEU A 3 -20.82 -8.19 -17.55
N ILE A 4 -19.50 -8.02 -17.51
CA ILE A 4 -18.83 -6.73 -17.76
C ILE A 4 -18.60 -6.61 -19.26
N LYS A 5 -19.16 -5.57 -19.90
CA LYS A 5 -19.17 -5.39 -21.36
C LYS A 5 -18.44 -4.11 -21.76
N ASN A 6 -17.86 -4.15 -22.96
CA ASN A 6 -17.29 -2.98 -23.65
C ASN A 6 -16.13 -2.28 -22.92
N GLY A 7 -15.59 -2.85 -21.85
CA GLY A 7 -14.48 -2.28 -21.10
C GLY A 7 -13.13 -2.52 -21.77
N THR A 8 -12.19 -1.61 -21.61
CA THR A 8 -10.81 -1.83 -22.01
C THR A 8 -10.13 -2.67 -20.91
N ILE A 9 -9.92 -3.95 -21.16
CA ILE A 9 -9.17 -4.80 -20.24
C ILE A 9 -7.71 -4.39 -20.25
N VAL A 10 -7.16 -4.18 -19.05
CA VAL A 10 -5.75 -3.89 -18.80
C VAL A 10 -5.21 -4.97 -17.86
N ASN A 11 -4.50 -5.94 -18.42
CA ASN A 11 -4.04 -7.14 -17.72
C ASN A 11 -2.55 -7.40 -18.03
N PRO A 12 -1.64 -6.64 -17.41
CA PRO A 12 -0.20 -6.70 -17.72
C PRO A 12 0.40 -8.10 -17.55
N ALA A 13 -0.07 -8.85 -16.55
CA ALA A 13 0.39 -10.22 -16.29
C ALA A 13 0.15 -11.20 -17.49
N LYS A 14 -0.77 -10.84 -18.40
CA LYS A 14 -1.09 -11.60 -19.62
C LYS A 14 -0.78 -10.84 -20.91
N HIS A 15 -0.15 -9.66 -20.82
CA HIS A 15 0.09 -8.75 -21.95
C HIS A 15 -1.19 -8.45 -22.75
N GLN A 16 -2.33 -8.32 -22.05
CA GLN A 16 -3.63 -8.08 -22.66
C GLN A 16 -4.09 -6.65 -22.42
N HIS A 17 -4.33 -5.92 -23.50
CA HIS A 17 -4.84 -4.56 -23.49
C HIS A 17 -5.79 -4.40 -24.69
N GLU A 18 -7.08 -4.68 -24.48
CA GLU A 18 -8.07 -4.68 -25.54
C GLU A 18 -9.49 -4.46 -25.01
N VAL A 19 -10.38 -3.98 -25.87
CA VAL A 19 -11.80 -3.90 -25.53
C VAL A 19 -12.43 -5.27 -25.69
N THR A 20 -12.93 -5.83 -24.58
CA THR A 20 -13.59 -7.15 -24.57
C THR A 20 -14.56 -7.27 -23.39
N ASN A 21 -15.14 -8.46 -23.17
CA ASN A 21 -16.13 -8.71 -22.12
C ASN A 21 -15.58 -9.74 -21.13
N ILE A 22 -16.07 -9.68 -19.88
CA ILE A 22 -15.78 -10.65 -18.82
C ILE A 22 -17.10 -11.20 -18.27
N LEU A 23 -17.23 -12.50 -18.23
CA LEU A 23 -18.30 -13.20 -17.52
C LEU A 23 -17.80 -13.70 -16.18
N VAL A 24 -18.50 -13.35 -15.12
CA VAL A 24 -18.24 -13.82 -13.76
C VAL A 24 -19.38 -14.73 -13.33
N GLU A 25 -19.04 -15.94 -12.86
CA GLU A 25 -19.97 -16.93 -12.32
C GLU A 25 -19.37 -17.56 -11.07
N ASP A 26 -20.16 -17.70 -10.02
CA ASP A 26 -19.76 -18.33 -8.75
C ASP A 26 -18.47 -17.72 -8.15
N GLY A 27 -18.38 -16.40 -8.15
CA GLY A 27 -17.25 -15.66 -7.59
C GLY A 27 -15.98 -15.65 -8.44
N LYS A 28 -15.96 -16.31 -9.60
CA LYS A 28 -14.77 -16.49 -10.44
C LYS A 28 -14.96 -15.93 -11.84
N ILE A 29 -13.87 -15.55 -12.47
CA ILE A 29 -13.86 -15.25 -13.89
C ILE A 29 -14.10 -16.55 -14.66
N LYS A 30 -15.22 -16.64 -15.36
CA LYS A 30 -15.60 -17.81 -16.14
C LYS A 30 -15.07 -17.77 -17.55
N GLU A 31 -15.17 -16.62 -18.21
CA GLU A 31 -14.79 -16.47 -19.61
C GLU A 31 -14.41 -15.02 -19.90
N ILE A 32 -13.39 -14.81 -20.73
CA ILE A 32 -12.97 -13.50 -21.24
C ILE A 32 -12.97 -13.58 -22.76
N GLY A 33 -13.72 -12.69 -23.45
CA GLY A 33 -13.75 -12.68 -24.91
C GLY A 33 -14.83 -11.79 -25.51
N GLN A 34 -14.74 -11.55 -26.83
CA GLN A 34 -15.65 -10.66 -27.56
C GLN A 34 -17.10 -11.17 -27.58
N ASN A 35 -17.28 -12.48 -27.64
CA ASN A 35 -18.59 -13.11 -27.83
C ASN A 35 -19.15 -13.75 -26.55
N VAL A 36 -18.61 -13.36 -25.41
CA VAL A 36 -19.06 -13.87 -24.10
C VAL A 36 -20.49 -13.45 -23.83
N SER A 37 -21.32 -14.42 -23.43
CA SER A 37 -22.73 -14.18 -23.12
C SER A 37 -23.19 -15.06 -21.95
N ALA A 38 -24.24 -14.64 -21.28
CA ALA A 38 -24.83 -15.38 -20.14
C ALA A 38 -25.61 -16.63 -20.56
N ALA A 39 -25.71 -16.97 -21.84
CA ALA A 39 -26.40 -18.14 -22.38
C ALA A 39 -27.84 -18.32 -21.84
N GLY A 40 -28.58 -17.21 -21.65
CA GLY A 40 -29.98 -17.21 -21.17
C GLY A 40 -30.15 -17.32 -19.66
N LYS A 41 -29.08 -17.32 -18.88
CA LYS A 41 -29.12 -17.20 -17.41
C LYS A 41 -29.37 -15.75 -16.99
N GLU A 42 -29.94 -15.55 -15.81
CA GLU A 42 -30.06 -14.23 -15.20
C GLU A 42 -28.68 -13.67 -14.86
N VAL A 43 -28.39 -12.46 -15.35
CA VAL A 43 -27.08 -11.81 -15.20
C VAL A 43 -27.25 -10.31 -14.98
N GLU A 44 -26.50 -9.74 -14.08
CA GLU A 44 -26.34 -8.29 -13.96
C GLU A 44 -25.32 -7.83 -15.03
N GLU A 45 -25.79 -7.00 -15.96
CA GLU A 45 -24.93 -6.43 -17.01
C GLU A 45 -24.33 -5.10 -16.56
N ILE A 46 -23.04 -4.96 -16.73
CA ILE A 46 -22.26 -3.75 -16.42
C ILE A 46 -21.66 -3.24 -17.72
N ASP A 47 -22.10 -2.07 -18.20
CA ASP A 47 -21.49 -1.41 -19.35
C ASP A 47 -20.26 -0.61 -18.88
N ALA A 48 -19.08 -1.12 -19.19
CA ALA A 48 -17.78 -0.53 -18.86
C ALA A 48 -17.18 0.29 -20.01
N LYS A 49 -18.01 0.76 -20.95
CA LYS A 49 -17.54 1.57 -22.08
C LYS A 49 -16.81 2.83 -21.62
N GLY A 50 -15.56 3.00 -22.07
CA GLY A 50 -14.69 4.11 -21.70
C GLY A 50 -13.94 3.91 -20.38
N LEU A 51 -14.17 2.80 -19.69
CA LEU A 51 -13.48 2.46 -18.45
C LEU A 51 -12.34 1.46 -18.71
N PHE A 52 -11.31 1.51 -17.87
CA PHE A 52 -10.36 0.44 -17.75
C PHE A 52 -10.91 -0.63 -16.80
N VAL A 53 -10.79 -1.90 -17.18
CA VAL A 53 -11.13 -3.06 -16.36
C VAL A 53 -9.83 -3.78 -16.04
N THR A 54 -9.43 -3.72 -14.78
CA THR A 54 -8.13 -4.19 -14.30
C THR A 54 -8.30 -5.32 -13.30
N PRO A 55 -7.26 -6.17 -13.06
CA PRO A 55 -7.24 -6.95 -11.83
C PRO A 55 -7.41 -5.99 -10.64
N GLY A 56 -8.02 -6.45 -9.58
CA GLY A 56 -8.22 -5.67 -8.36
C GLY A 56 -6.90 -5.09 -7.86
N LEU A 57 -6.94 -3.84 -7.42
CA LEU A 57 -5.75 -3.21 -6.83
C LEU A 57 -5.42 -3.86 -5.48
N ILE A 58 -4.14 -3.89 -5.14
CA ILE A 58 -3.61 -4.50 -3.93
C ILE A 58 -2.72 -3.50 -3.21
N ASP A 59 -3.00 -3.25 -1.94
CA ASP A 59 -2.16 -2.41 -1.10
C ASP A 59 -1.45 -3.26 -0.04
N MET A 60 -0.14 -3.37 -0.16
CA MET A 60 0.63 -4.27 0.68
C MET A 60 1.11 -3.64 2.00
N HIS A 61 0.69 -2.39 2.29
CA HIS A 61 1.12 -1.67 3.47
C HIS A 61 0.02 -0.77 4.03
N VAL A 62 -0.76 -1.30 4.97
CA VAL A 62 -1.83 -0.55 5.65
C VAL A 62 -1.85 -0.82 7.16
N HIS A 63 -2.41 0.13 7.93
CA HIS A 63 -2.62 0.01 9.36
C HIS A 63 -4.12 0.03 9.65
N LEU A 64 -4.73 -1.13 9.82
CA LEU A 64 -6.15 -1.26 10.17
C LEU A 64 -6.42 -1.03 11.66
N ARG A 65 -5.36 -0.83 12.46
CA ARG A 65 -5.42 -0.41 13.86
C ARG A 65 -6.10 -1.36 14.85
N GLU A 66 -6.84 -2.32 14.37
CA GLU A 66 -7.54 -3.33 15.18
C GLU A 66 -6.70 -4.63 15.26
N PRO A 67 -6.52 -5.19 16.47
CA PRO A 67 -7.15 -4.83 17.74
C PRO A 67 -6.48 -3.68 18.50
N GLY A 68 -7.26 -3.00 19.34
CA GLY A 68 -6.81 -2.14 20.45
C GLY A 68 -6.59 -0.67 20.13
N GLN A 69 -6.79 -0.24 18.87
CA GLN A 69 -6.71 1.15 18.44
C GLN A 69 -7.90 1.55 17.54
N GLU A 70 -9.05 0.93 17.78
CA GLU A 70 -10.26 1.03 16.95
C GLU A 70 -10.83 2.46 16.86
N ALA A 71 -10.45 3.33 17.79
CA ALA A 71 -10.80 4.75 17.70
C ALA A 71 -10.15 5.47 16.51
N LYS A 72 -8.96 4.98 16.05
CA LYS A 72 -8.23 5.54 14.90
C LYS A 72 -8.74 4.98 13.58
N GLU A 73 -8.98 3.67 13.56
CA GLU A 73 -9.50 2.89 12.43
C GLU A 73 -9.89 1.51 12.95
N ASP A 74 -10.72 0.78 12.23
CA ASP A 74 -10.97 -0.64 12.43
C ASP A 74 -10.96 -1.39 11.10
N ILE A 75 -11.05 -2.72 11.16
CA ILE A 75 -11.04 -3.56 9.96
C ILE A 75 -12.20 -3.19 9.03
N TYR A 76 -13.36 -2.89 9.58
CA TYR A 76 -14.53 -2.55 8.77
C TYR A 76 -14.34 -1.24 8.00
N THR A 77 -14.04 -0.14 8.69
CA THR A 77 -13.89 1.18 8.06
C THR A 77 -12.67 1.26 7.15
N GLY A 78 -11.53 0.67 7.55
CA GLY A 78 -10.34 0.60 6.69
C GLY A 78 -10.56 -0.23 5.43
N THR A 79 -11.31 -1.34 5.50
CA THR A 79 -11.65 -2.13 4.31
C THR A 79 -12.75 -1.49 3.46
N GLN A 80 -13.63 -0.66 4.03
CA GLN A 80 -14.52 0.21 3.25
C GLN A 80 -13.73 1.27 2.49
N ALA A 81 -12.75 1.92 3.14
CA ALA A 81 -11.85 2.86 2.48
C ALA A 81 -11.06 2.21 1.34
N ALA A 82 -10.59 0.97 1.53
CA ALA A 82 -9.95 0.19 0.48
C ALA A 82 -10.90 -0.04 -0.71
N ALA A 83 -12.12 -0.53 -0.46
CA ALA A 83 -13.13 -0.74 -1.49
C ALA A 83 -13.44 0.56 -2.26
N ALA A 84 -13.61 1.70 -1.55
CA ALA A 84 -13.86 3.01 -2.16
C ALA A 84 -12.69 3.49 -3.04
N GLY A 85 -11.45 3.15 -2.66
CA GLY A 85 -10.23 3.42 -3.41
C GLY A 85 -9.97 2.48 -4.60
N GLY A 86 -10.78 1.43 -4.78
CA GLY A 86 -10.57 0.44 -5.85
C GLY A 86 -9.66 -0.72 -5.45
N VAL A 87 -9.29 -0.80 -4.17
CA VAL A 87 -8.42 -1.85 -3.63
C VAL A 87 -9.26 -3.05 -3.21
N THR A 88 -8.92 -4.23 -3.71
CA THR A 88 -9.63 -5.49 -3.44
C THR A 88 -8.93 -6.35 -2.39
N HIS A 89 -7.67 -6.05 -2.09
CA HIS A 89 -6.87 -6.78 -1.12
C HIS A 89 -5.87 -5.83 -0.44
N VAL A 90 -5.81 -5.88 0.89
CA VAL A 90 -4.83 -5.13 1.68
C VAL A 90 -3.98 -6.07 2.53
N ALA A 91 -2.76 -5.68 2.87
CA ALA A 91 -1.94 -6.37 3.87
C ALA A 91 -1.75 -5.47 5.09
N THR A 92 -2.26 -5.91 6.25
CA THR A 92 -2.21 -5.12 7.48
C THR A 92 -0.95 -5.37 8.29
N MET A 93 -0.33 -4.29 8.77
CA MET A 93 0.87 -4.30 9.61
C MET A 93 0.59 -4.76 11.04
N ALA A 94 1.68 -5.19 11.73
CA ALA A 94 1.61 -5.85 13.03
C ALA A 94 1.47 -4.91 14.24
N ASN A 95 1.58 -3.59 14.07
CA ASN A 95 1.65 -2.60 15.14
C ASN A 95 0.30 -2.25 15.80
N THR A 96 -0.44 -3.28 16.12
CA THR A 96 -1.72 -3.25 16.87
C THR A 96 -1.49 -3.36 18.38
N LYS A 97 -2.54 -3.42 19.18
CA LYS A 97 -2.46 -3.56 20.64
C LYS A 97 -3.51 -4.56 21.14
N PRO A 98 -3.12 -5.83 21.44
CA PRO A 98 -1.76 -6.34 21.42
C PRO A 98 -1.13 -6.36 20.02
N VAL A 99 0.21 -6.38 19.98
CA VAL A 99 0.98 -6.55 18.74
C VAL A 99 0.70 -7.94 18.14
N ILE A 100 0.71 -8.06 16.82
CA ILE A 100 0.57 -9.36 16.15
C ILE A 100 1.95 -10.06 16.17
N ASP A 101 2.37 -10.51 17.35
CA ASP A 101 3.67 -11.13 17.60
C ASP A 101 3.59 -12.63 17.97
N ASN A 102 2.39 -13.18 17.92
CA ASN A 102 2.11 -14.58 18.21
C ASN A 102 0.89 -15.08 17.44
N ALA A 103 0.78 -16.41 17.33
CA ALA A 103 -0.27 -17.07 16.58
C ALA A 103 -1.69 -16.83 17.15
N ALA A 104 -1.84 -16.60 18.46
CA ALA A 104 -3.14 -16.37 19.06
C ALA A 104 -3.73 -15.02 18.63
N VAL A 105 -2.94 -13.95 18.65
CA VAL A 105 -3.37 -12.62 18.18
C VAL A 105 -3.61 -12.66 16.68
N LEU A 106 -2.76 -13.32 15.90
CA LEU A 106 -2.94 -13.46 14.46
C LEU A 106 -4.29 -14.14 14.12
N ARG A 107 -4.64 -15.22 14.82
CA ARG A 107 -5.92 -15.91 14.63
C ARG A 107 -7.11 -15.04 15.02
N ASP A 108 -7.01 -14.24 16.09
CA ASP A 108 -8.07 -13.29 16.48
C ASP A 108 -8.30 -12.25 15.39
N VAL A 109 -7.22 -11.65 14.85
CA VAL A 109 -7.31 -10.70 13.73
C VAL A 109 -7.95 -11.33 12.50
N LYS A 110 -7.55 -12.56 12.13
CA LYS A 110 -8.17 -13.28 11.00
C LYS A 110 -9.67 -13.58 11.23
N HIS A 111 -10.05 -13.86 12.47
CA HIS A 111 -11.46 -14.04 12.80
C HIS A 111 -12.26 -12.75 12.60
N ARG A 112 -11.76 -11.63 13.10
CA ARG A 112 -12.38 -10.30 12.91
C ARG A 112 -12.47 -9.92 11.44
N ILE A 113 -11.42 -10.18 10.66
CA ILE A 113 -11.41 -9.98 9.20
C ILE A 113 -12.56 -10.77 8.53
N ALA A 114 -12.74 -12.02 8.93
CA ALA A 114 -13.80 -12.86 8.36
C ALA A 114 -15.21 -12.36 8.72
N GLU A 115 -15.38 -11.69 9.87
CA GLU A 115 -16.66 -11.14 10.31
C GLU A 115 -16.99 -9.78 9.69
N THR A 116 -16.01 -8.90 9.53
CA THR A 116 -16.25 -7.49 9.22
C THR A 116 -15.56 -6.97 7.95
N GLY A 117 -14.62 -7.72 7.39
CA GLY A 117 -13.86 -7.30 6.21
C GLY A 117 -14.75 -7.13 4.96
N VAL A 118 -14.63 -5.98 4.32
CA VAL A 118 -15.32 -5.66 3.04
C VAL A 118 -14.50 -6.14 1.85
N VAL A 119 -13.17 -6.06 1.94
CA VAL A 119 -12.22 -6.58 0.95
C VAL A 119 -11.33 -7.65 1.59
N LYS A 120 -10.50 -8.31 0.79
CA LYS A 120 -9.55 -9.30 1.29
C LYS A 120 -8.47 -8.65 2.14
N VAL A 121 -8.07 -9.31 3.22
CA VAL A 121 -7.01 -8.83 4.11
C VAL A 121 -6.02 -9.96 4.40
N SER A 122 -4.75 -9.72 4.06
CA SER A 122 -3.62 -10.52 4.52
C SER A 122 -3.03 -9.92 5.80
N VAL A 123 -2.44 -10.74 6.65
CA VAL A 123 -1.87 -10.28 7.91
C VAL A 123 -0.35 -10.44 7.88
N ILE A 124 0.36 -9.37 8.25
CA ILE A 124 1.79 -9.35 8.45
C ILE A 124 2.04 -9.52 9.95
N GLY A 125 2.91 -10.47 10.34
CA GLY A 125 3.32 -10.64 11.72
C GLY A 125 4.49 -9.74 12.08
N SER A 126 4.72 -9.49 13.38
CA SER A 126 5.92 -8.74 13.80
C SER A 126 7.20 -9.58 13.68
N ILE A 127 8.33 -8.90 13.51
CA ILE A 127 9.66 -9.50 13.60
C ILE A 127 9.99 -9.78 15.07
N SER A 128 9.75 -8.80 15.94
CA SER A 128 10.09 -8.87 17.34
C SER A 128 8.86 -8.84 18.25
N LYS A 129 9.03 -9.40 19.43
CA LYS A 129 8.02 -9.37 20.47
C LYS A 129 7.80 -7.93 20.93
N ASP A 130 6.51 -7.52 21.02
CA ASP A 130 6.11 -6.17 21.41
C ASP A 130 6.75 -5.04 20.56
N LEU A 131 7.32 -5.35 19.39
CA LEU A 131 8.07 -4.45 18.49
C LEU A 131 9.30 -3.83 19.16
N GLU A 132 9.89 -4.52 20.13
CA GLU A 132 11.03 -3.98 20.91
C GLU A 132 12.41 -4.23 20.27
N GLY A 133 12.51 -5.02 19.19
CA GLY A 133 13.78 -5.36 18.55
C GLY A 133 14.74 -6.17 19.43
N LYS A 134 14.24 -6.87 20.48
CA LYS A 134 15.06 -7.57 21.47
C LYS A 134 14.92 -9.08 21.46
N GLN A 135 13.73 -9.57 21.20
CA GLN A 135 13.39 -11.00 21.14
C GLN A 135 12.56 -11.26 19.91
N LEU A 136 12.85 -12.34 19.17
CA LEU A 136 12.01 -12.75 18.04
C LEU A 136 10.59 -13.06 18.50
N SER A 137 9.63 -12.69 17.68
CA SER A 137 8.23 -13.09 17.79
C SER A 137 8.05 -14.58 17.49
N GLU A 138 6.83 -15.09 17.59
CA GLU A 138 6.50 -16.47 17.22
C GLU A 138 6.35 -16.61 15.68
N MET A 139 7.40 -16.20 14.93
CA MET A 139 7.37 -16.13 13.46
C MET A 139 6.97 -17.46 12.81
N GLY A 140 7.49 -18.59 13.33
CA GLY A 140 7.20 -19.93 12.80
C GLY A 140 5.71 -20.30 12.91
N ASP A 141 5.12 -20.06 14.08
CA ASP A 141 3.71 -20.38 14.33
C ASP A 141 2.80 -19.41 13.55
N MET A 142 3.17 -18.13 13.48
CA MET A 142 2.43 -17.16 12.66
C MET A 142 2.51 -17.49 11.17
N ALA A 143 3.67 -17.92 10.66
CA ALA A 143 3.79 -18.35 9.27
C ALA A 143 2.90 -19.57 8.96
N ALA A 144 2.84 -20.54 9.88
CA ALA A 144 1.98 -21.72 9.75
C ALA A 144 0.48 -21.34 9.76
N ASP A 145 0.11 -20.30 10.50
CA ASP A 145 -1.27 -19.76 10.56
C ASP A 145 -1.56 -18.73 9.44
N GLY A 146 -0.61 -18.51 8.52
CA GLY A 146 -0.81 -17.77 7.29
C GLY A 146 -0.40 -16.30 7.31
N ALA A 147 0.53 -15.89 8.18
CA ALA A 147 1.22 -14.62 8.02
C ALA A 147 1.93 -14.58 6.66
N VAL A 148 1.78 -13.49 5.90
CA VAL A 148 2.34 -13.37 4.55
C VAL A 148 3.76 -12.85 4.54
N ALA A 149 4.14 -12.06 5.53
CA ALA A 149 5.47 -11.46 5.72
C ALA A 149 5.68 -11.12 7.20
N PHE A 150 6.87 -10.57 7.54
CA PHE A 150 7.18 -10.09 8.89
C PHE A 150 7.70 -8.67 8.85
N SER A 151 7.20 -7.81 9.77
CA SER A 151 7.59 -6.41 9.87
C SER A 151 7.41 -5.90 11.30
N ASP A 152 8.36 -5.08 11.76
CA ASP A 152 8.17 -4.24 12.95
C ASP A 152 7.73 -2.81 12.54
N ASP A 153 7.06 -2.64 11.42
CA ASP A 153 6.74 -1.34 10.83
C ASP A 153 6.20 -0.32 11.84
N GLY A 154 6.65 0.93 11.61
CA GLY A 154 6.56 2.03 12.54
C GLY A 154 7.70 2.04 13.57
N HIS A 155 8.49 0.95 13.66
CA HIS A 155 9.66 0.81 14.52
C HIS A 155 10.84 0.25 13.69
N TYR A 156 11.99 0.85 13.87
CA TYR A 156 13.23 0.38 13.27
C TYR A 156 13.91 -0.65 14.15
N VAL A 157 14.32 -1.78 13.59
CA VAL A 157 15.12 -2.77 14.29
C VAL A 157 16.58 -2.31 14.34
N GLU A 158 16.99 -1.64 15.43
CA GLU A 158 18.32 -1.00 15.53
C GLU A 158 19.48 -1.99 15.44
N SER A 159 19.35 -3.18 16.06
CA SER A 159 20.42 -4.16 16.09
C SER A 159 20.58 -4.90 14.78
N ALA A 160 21.65 -4.62 14.04
CA ALA A 160 21.98 -5.34 12.80
C ALA A 160 22.11 -6.86 13.02
N ASN A 161 22.64 -7.30 14.17
CA ASN A 161 22.73 -8.72 14.48
C ASN A 161 21.35 -9.34 14.76
N PHE A 162 20.46 -8.62 15.40
CA PHE A 162 19.09 -9.08 15.62
C PHE A 162 18.34 -9.17 14.29
N MET A 163 18.39 -8.13 13.44
CA MET A 163 17.80 -8.14 12.11
C MET A 163 18.34 -9.30 11.26
N ARG A 164 19.65 -9.53 11.28
CA ARG A 164 20.25 -10.69 10.61
C ARG A 164 19.60 -12.01 11.05
N ARG A 165 19.41 -12.24 12.36
CA ARG A 165 18.78 -13.46 12.87
C ARG A 165 17.31 -13.57 12.44
N ALA A 166 16.59 -12.46 12.45
CA ALA A 166 15.22 -12.40 11.95
C ALA A 166 15.15 -12.78 10.47
N MET A 167 16.04 -12.23 9.65
CA MET A 167 16.11 -12.53 8.22
C MET A 167 16.48 -14.00 7.94
N GLU A 168 17.48 -14.55 8.65
CA GLU A 168 17.85 -15.97 8.55
C GLU A 168 16.66 -16.88 8.89
N TYR A 169 15.82 -16.50 9.87
CA TYR A 169 14.66 -17.28 10.26
C TYR A 169 13.49 -17.08 9.28
N ALA A 170 13.22 -15.87 8.83
CA ALA A 170 12.19 -15.59 7.83
C ALA A 170 12.45 -16.34 6.51
N ASP A 171 13.72 -16.38 6.06
CA ASP A 171 14.12 -17.12 4.86
C ASP A 171 13.83 -18.62 4.97
N GLN A 172 14.12 -19.23 6.13
CA GLN A 172 13.77 -20.64 6.40
C GLN A 172 12.25 -20.90 6.33
N LEU A 173 11.43 -19.90 6.64
CA LEU A 173 9.98 -19.96 6.57
C LEU A 173 9.43 -19.63 5.15
N GLY A 174 10.32 -19.26 4.21
CA GLY A 174 9.94 -18.81 2.87
C GLY A 174 9.19 -17.48 2.89
N LYS A 175 9.50 -16.59 3.85
CA LYS A 175 8.85 -15.30 4.03
C LYS A 175 9.83 -14.15 3.86
N MET A 176 9.35 -13.03 3.31
CA MET A 176 10.13 -11.80 3.26
C MET A 176 10.06 -11.04 4.59
N VAL A 177 11.07 -10.22 4.82
CA VAL A 177 11.07 -9.20 5.87
C VAL A 177 10.78 -7.85 5.23
N ILE A 178 9.90 -7.08 5.83
CA ILE A 178 9.57 -5.70 5.44
C ILE A 178 10.13 -4.79 6.52
N ASP A 179 10.97 -3.81 6.17
CA ASP A 179 11.57 -2.91 7.15
C ASP A 179 11.21 -1.44 6.90
N HIS A 180 10.75 -0.77 7.97
CA HIS A 180 10.67 0.67 8.07
C HIS A 180 12.08 1.21 8.30
N ALA A 181 12.81 1.43 7.21
CA ALA A 181 14.24 1.66 7.23
C ALA A 181 14.60 3.12 7.59
N GLU A 182 14.43 3.51 8.85
CA GLU A 182 14.84 4.82 9.38
C GLU A 182 15.68 4.66 10.65
N ASP A 183 17.01 4.88 10.58
CA ASP A 183 17.89 4.87 11.76
C ASP A 183 17.51 5.99 12.74
N MET A 184 16.87 5.61 13.85
CA MET A 184 16.36 6.55 14.84
C MET A 184 17.44 7.28 15.61
N THR A 185 18.68 6.80 15.61
CA THR A 185 19.83 7.51 16.19
C THR A 185 20.19 8.75 15.37
N MET A 186 19.88 8.73 14.06
CA MET A 186 20.05 9.84 13.13
C MET A 186 18.75 10.67 12.99
N CYS A 187 17.61 10.02 12.83
CA CYS A 187 16.32 10.68 12.62
C CYS A 187 15.78 11.33 13.89
N GLY A 188 16.11 10.77 15.07
CA GLY A 188 15.77 11.32 16.37
C GLY A 188 14.28 11.65 16.50
N HIS A 189 14.01 12.85 17.03
CA HIS A 189 12.66 13.41 17.19
C HIS A 189 12.35 14.45 16.10
N GLY A 190 12.89 14.28 14.88
CA GLY A 190 12.59 15.18 13.77
C GLY A 190 11.12 15.05 13.33
N PHE A 191 10.53 16.15 12.88
CA PHE A 191 9.12 16.25 12.56
C PHE A 191 8.83 16.31 11.05
N MET A 192 9.83 16.64 10.24
CA MET A 192 9.74 16.80 8.80
C MET A 192 11.11 16.59 8.16
N ASN A 193 11.21 16.62 6.84
CA ASN A 193 12.48 16.54 6.14
C ASN A 193 13.48 17.61 6.62
N GLU A 194 14.71 17.21 6.94
CA GLU A 194 15.79 18.16 7.23
C GLU A 194 16.24 18.86 5.96
N GLY A 195 16.18 20.19 5.95
CA GLY A 195 16.56 20.97 4.80
C GLY A 195 16.15 22.44 4.88
N LYS A 196 16.08 23.10 3.73
CA LYS A 196 15.76 24.52 3.64
C LYS A 196 14.41 24.88 4.27
N VAL A 197 13.40 24.01 4.09
CA VAL A 197 12.04 24.27 4.61
C VAL A 197 12.04 24.14 6.12
N SER A 198 12.57 23.05 6.70
CA SER A 198 12.61 22.88 8.15
C SER A 198 13.41 23.96 8.86
N TYR A 199 14.53 24.39 8.28
CA TYR A 199 15.31 25.52 8.83
C TYR A 199 14.54 26.82 8.78
N ALA A 200 13.85 27.11 7.67
CA ALA A 200 13.04 28.32 7.55
C ALA A 200 11.84 28.34 8.53
N MET A 201 11.28 27.17 8.82
CA MET A 201 10.19 27.01 9.78
C MET A 201 10.66 26.95 11.24
N GLY A 202 11.95 26.77 11.51
CA GLY A 202 12.48 26.54 12.86
C GLY A 202 12.04 25.21 13.46
N VAL A 203 11.82 24.20 12.61
CA VAL A 203 11.38 22.85 12.99
C VAL A 203 12.53 21.87 12.89
N THR A 204 12.67 20.99 13.89
CA THR A 204 13.68 19.94 13.89
C THR A 204 13.44 19.00 12.71
N GLY A 205 14.48 18.84 11.87
CA GLY A 205 14.44 17.99 10.69
C GLY A 205 14.76 16.54 10.99
N ARG A 206 14.39 15.68 10.06
CA ARG A 206 14.70 14.25 9.93
C ARG A 206 15.61 14.09 8.73
N PRO A 207 16.93 13.88 8.92
CA PRO A 207 17.87 13.78 7.80
C PRO A 207 17.60 12.53 6.97
N ALA A 208 17.55 12.67 5.64
CA ALA A 208 17.44 11.54 4.72
C ALA A 208 18.57 10.50 4.90
N THR A 209 19.70 10.93 5.46
CA THR A 209 20.83 10.05 5.77
C THR A 209 20.45 8.91 6.73
N GLY A 210 19.50 9.13 7.64
CA GLY A 210 19.02 8.06 8.55
C GLY A 210 18.34 6.93 7.78
N GLU A 211 17.50 7.26 6.79
CA GLU A 211 16.93 6.28 5.87
C GLU A 211 18.01 5.58 5.03
N ASN A 212 18.94 6.36 4.46
CA ASN A 212 20.01 5.82 3.61
C ASN A 212 20.89 4.80 4.34
N ILE A 213 21.23 5.06 5.62
CA ILE A 213 22.03 4.16 6.45
C ILE A 213 21.26 2.87 6.74
N ALA A 214 19.98 2.97 7.11
CA ALA A 214 19.14 1.82 7.38
C ALA A 214 18.98 0.94 6.13
N VAL A 215 18.64 1.54 5.00
CA VAL A 215 18.53 0.85 3.69
C VAL A 215 19.84 0.15 3.34
N ALA A 216 20.99 0.83 3.45
CA ALA A 216 22.30 0.23 3.14
C ALA A 216 22.58 -0.99 4.04
N ARG A 217 22.28 -0.89 5.35
CA ARG A 217 22.40 -2.01 6.29
C ARG A 217 21.57 -3.22 5.85
N ASP A 218 20.30 -3.00 5.51
CA ASP A 218 19.38 -4.08 5.17
C ASP A 218 19.75 -4.77 3.87
N LEU A 219 20.19 -4.02 2.87
CA LEU A 219 20.69 -4.57 1.62
C LEU A 219 21.93 -5.46 1.83
N LEU A 220 22.87 -5.03 2.70
CA LEU A 220 24.04 -5.84 3.06
C LEU A 220 23.65 -7.10 3.84
N LEU A 221 22.63 -7.03 4.70
CA LEU A 221 22.12 -8.20 5.41
C LEU A 221 21.39 -9.16 4.46
N SER A 222 20.65 -8.66 3.49
CA SER A 222 20.04 -9.48 2.43
C SER A 222 21.10 -10.19 1.59
N GLU A 223 22.15 -9.48 1.18
CA GLU A 223 23.29 -10.10 0.47
C GLU A 223 23.95 -11.21 1.28
N LEU A 224 24.10 -11.03 2.61
CA LEU A 224 24.68 -12.00 3.51
C LEU A 224 23.81 -13.24 3.76
N THR A 225 22.50 -13.05 3.95
CA THR A 225 21.55 -14.08 4.39
C THR A 225 20.81 -14.77 3.25
N GLY A 226 20.69 -14.11 2.09
CA GLY A 226 19.83 -14.53 0.98
C GLY A 226 18.35 -14.20 1.16
N CYS A 227 17.93 -13.77 2.35
CA CYS A 227 16.55 -13.42 2.65
C CYS A 227 16.06 -12.27 1.78
N HIS A 228 14.83 -12.37 1.31
CA HIS A 228 14.17 -11.26 0.62
C HIS A 228 13.87 -10.14 1.63
N ILE A 229 14.52 -9.00 1.43
CA ILE A 229 14.23 -7.76 2.15
C ILE A 229 13.36 -6.86 1.28
N HIS A 230 12.27 -6.35 1.85
CA HIS A 230 11.43 -5.34 1.23
C HIS A 230 11.58 -4.03 2.00
N ILE A 231 12.11 -3.02 1.34
CA ILE A 231 12.24 -1.68 1.92
C ILE A 231 10.90 -0.97 1.78
N ALA A 232 10.25 -0.71 2.91
CA ALA A 232 8.96 -0.03 2.95
C ALA A 232 9.10 1.46 2.55
N HIS A 233 8.08 2.02 1.94
CA HIS A 233 7.84 3.45 1.69
C HIS A 233 9.10 4.30 1.44
N VAL A 234 10.00 3.88 0.54
CA VAL A 234 11.22 4.63 0.23
C VAL A 234 10.91 6.09 -0.11
N SER A 235 11.65 7.03 0.48
CA SER A 235 11.40 8.46 0.30
C SER A 235 12.60 9.24 -0.25
N SER A 236 13.81 8.75 -0.08
CA SER A 236 15.07 9.43 -0.43
C SER A 236 15.58 8.97 -1.79
N GLY A 237 15.98 9.91 -2.64
CA GLY A 237 16.62 9.61 -3.93
C GLY A 237 17.92 8.81 -3.77
N LYS A 238 18.68 9.03 -2.68
CA LYS A 238 19.89 8.25 -2.41
C LYS A 238 19.58 6.81 -2.01
N ALA A 239 18.47 6.57 -1.28
CA ALA A 239 18.02 5.22 -0.99
C ALA A 239 17.64 4.47 -2.29
N VAL A 240 16.97 5.13 -3.23
CA VAL A 240 16.68 4.56 -4.57
C VAL A 240 17.96 4.15 -5.28
N ASP A 241 19.01 4.98 -5.26
CA ASP A 241 20.31 4.63 -5.87
C ASP A 241 20.93 3.37 -5.23
N LEU A 242 20.89 3.28 -3.89
CA LEU A 242 21.41 2.11 -3.15
C LEU A 242 20.65 0.84 -3.54
N ILE A 243 19.34 0.90 -3.62
CA ILE A 243 18.49 -0.24 -4.02
C ILE A 243 18.77 -0.63 -5.48
N ARG A 244 18.90 0.36 -6.38
CA ARG A 244 19.25 0.12 -7.79
C ARG A 244 20.58 -0.62 -7.94
N GLU A 245 21.62 -0.18 -7.21
CA GLU A 245 22.92 -0.83 -7.19
C GLU A 245 22.86 -2.26 -6.62
N ALA A 246 22.09 -2.49 -5.55
CA ALA A 246 21.90 -3.79 -4.95
C ALA A 246 21.16 -4.76 -5.89
N LYS A 247 20.07 -4.33 -6.52
CA LYS A 247 19.35 -5.11 -7.54
C LYS A 247 20.26 -5.48 -8.73
N ALA A 248 21.09 -4.54 -9.20
CA ALA A 248 22.04 -4.80 -10.28
C ALA A 248 23.09 -5.85 -9.91
N LYS A 249 23.40 -6.02 -8.63
CA LYS A 249 24.29 -7.07 -8.10
C LYS A 249 23.58 -8.39 -7.80
N GLY A 250 22.26 -8.45 -7.97
CA GLY A 250 21.45 -9.65 -7.71
C GLY A 250 21.09 -9.84 -6.25
N VAL A 251 21.15 -8.80 -5.41
CA VAL A 251 20.64 -8.85 -4.03
C VAL A 251 19.13 -9.07 -4.07
N ASN A 252 18.64 -9.97 -3.23
CA ASN A 252 17.23 -10.33 -3.14
C ASN A 252 16.45 -9.24 -2.38
N CYS A 253 16.15 -8.14 -3.07
CA CYS A 253 15.48 -6.99 -2.49
C CYS A 253 14.38 -6.43 -3.39
N SER A 254 13.40 -5.81 -2.76
CA SER A 254 12.35 -5.03 -3.41
C SER A 254 12.04 -3.78 -2.58
N THR A 255 11.27 -2.86 -3.14
CA THR A 255 10.87 -1.63 -2.44
C THR A 255 9.56 -1.09 -2.97
N GLU A 256 8.90 -0.31 -2.16
CA GLU A 256 7.65 0.37 -2.47
C GLU A 256 7.76 1.89 -2.18
N VAL A 257 6.87 2.64 -2.78
CA VAL A 257 6.74 4.09 -2.56
C VAL A 257 5.29 4.44 -2.28
N THR A 258 5.03 5.42 -1.42
CA THR A 258 3.65 5.86 -1.22
C THR A 258 3.19 6.84 -2.30
N ALA A 259 1.90 6.80 -2.64
CA ALA A 259 1.28 7.76 -3.53
C ALA A 259 1.48 9.22 -3.05
N GLN A 260 1.57 9.42 -1.73
CA GLN A 260 1.80 10.73 -1.10
C GLN A 260 3.20 11.27 -1.41
N HIS A 261 4.25 10.43 -1.34
CA HIS A 261 5.62 10.83 -1.70
C HIS A 261 5.76 11.17 -3.20
N LEU A 262 4.89 10.63 -4.05
CA LEU A 262 4.84 10.97 -5.48
C LEU A 262 4.12 12.30 -5.75
N TYR A 263 3.15 12.68 -4.89
CA TYR A 263 2.33 13.86 -5.08
C TYR A 263 2.91 15.10 -4.38
N PHE A 264 3.31 14.96 -3.11
CA PHE A 264 3.71 16.05 -2.23
C PHE A 264 5.23 16.13 -2.03
N THR A 265 5.68 17.29 -1.58
CA THR A 265 7.06 17.57 -1.15
C THR A 265 7.05 18.28 0.20
N ASP A 266 8.22 18.49 0.81
CA ASP A 266 8.36 19.23 2.06
C ASP A 266 7.88 20.69 1.98
N GLU A 267 7.78 21.26 0.77
CA GLU A 267 7.23 22.58 0.53
C GLU A 267 5.76 22.76 0.98
N TRP A 268 4.99 21.66 1.04
CA TRP A 268 3.60 21.67 1.48
C TRP A 268 3.44 21.82 2.99
N LEU A 269 4.51 21.60 3.77
CA LEU A 269 4.47 21.71 5.23
C LEU A 269 4.65 23.14 5.76
N LYS A 270 4.91 24.12 4.90
CA LYS A 270 5.20 25.52 5.29
C LYS A 270 4.16 26.20 6.19
N HIS A 271 2.95 25.66 6.24
CA HIS A 271 1.87 26.20 7.07
C HIS A 271 1.63 25.39 8.36
N TYR A 272 2.56 24.48 8.72
CA TYR A 272 2.49 23.64 9.92
C TYR A 272 1.25 22.73 9.98
N GLU A 273 0.74 22.31 8.81
CA GLU A 273 -0.45 21.46 8.76
C GLU A 273 -0.11 20.01 9.08
N ALA A 274 -0.72 19.47 10.14
CA ALA A 274 -0.50 18.11 10.63
C ALA A 274 -0.95 17.01 9.63
N ALA A 275 -1.84 17.36 8.69
CA ALA A 275 -2.31 16.45 7.65
C ALA A 275 -1.18 15.92 6.74
N PHE A 276 -0.09 16.68 6.57
CA PHE A 276 1.08 16.30 5.77
C PHE A 276 2.15 15.55 6.56
N LYS A 277 1.94 15.32 7.86
CA LYS A 277 2.96 14.73 8.73
C LYS A 277 2.94 13.21 8.64
N MET A 278 4.04 12.63 8.15
CA MET A 278 4.25 11.20 8.00
C MET A 278 5.72 10.81 8.25
N ALA A 279 6.00 9.51 8.35
CA ALA A 279 7.33 8.94 8.51
C ALA A 279 7.49 7.72 7.57
N PRO A 280 8.52 7.72 6.71
CA PRO A 280 9.47 8.81 6.48
C PRO A 280 8.79 10.08 5.97
N PRO A 281 9.40 11.26 6.19
CA PRO A 281 8.73 12.52 5.86
C PRO A 281 8.70 12.76 4.34
N LEU A 282 7.75 13.59 3.91
CA LEU A 282 7.76 14.15 2.56
C LEU A 282 9.09 14.87 2.33
N ARG A 283 9.81 14.51 1.25
CA ARG A 283 11.15 14.98 0.93
C ARG A 283 11.12 16.12 -0.08
N THR A 284 12.30 16.46 -0.61
CA THR A 284 12.47 17.51 -1.62
C THR A 284 11.86 17.11 -2.97
N ASN A 285 11.73 18.08 -3.87
CA ASN A 285 11.29 17.79 -5.23
C ASN A 285 12.33 16.98 -6.02
N GLU A 286 13.61 17.10 -5.68
CA GLU A 286 14.68 16.27 -6.24
C GLU A 286 14.50 14.80 -5.85
N ASP A 287 14.20 14.53 -4.58
CA ASP A 287 13.89 13.17 -4.12
C ASP A 287 12.63 12.63 -4.81
N ARG A 288 11.55 13.43 -4.86
CA ARG A 288 10.33 13.05 -5.59
C ARG A 288 10.60 12.64 -7.04
N LYS A 289 11.43 13.40 -7.75
CA LYS A 289 11.82 13.04 -9.12
C LYS A 289 12.60 11.74 -9.19
N ALA A 290 13.50 11.50 -8.23
CA ALA A 290 14.25 10.25 -8.15
C ALA A 290 13.33 9.03 -7.89
N LEU A 291 12.28 9.19 -7.08
CA LEU A 291 11.24 8.17 -6.88
C LEU A 291 10.51 7.86 -8.19
N ILE A 292 10.09 8.88 -8.94
CA ILE A 292 9.41 8.71 -10.23
C ILE A 292 10.32 8.00 -11.26
N GLU A 293 11.60 8.38 -11.34
CA GLU A 293 12.56 7.67 -12.19
C GLU A 293 12.80 6.22 -11.72
N GLY A 294 12.81 5.96 -10.40
CA GLY A 294 12.89 4.62 -9.84
C GLY A 294 11.70 3.72 -10.21
N LEU A 295 10.51 4.31 -10.38
CA LEU A 295 9.33 3.59 -10.91
C LEU A 295 9.46 3.32 -12.41
N LYS A 296 10.01 4.27 -13.19
CA LYS A 296 10.21 4.12 -14.63
C LYS A 296 11.20 3.01 -14.96
N ASP A 297 12.33 2.98 -14.26
CA ASP A 297 13.43 2.04 -14.52
C ASP A 297 13.26 0.68 -13.83
N GLY A 298 12.21 0.52 -12.99
CA GLY A 298 11.90 -0.72 -12.28
C GLY A 298 12.71 -0.95 -11.00
N THR A 299 13.40 0.08 -10.51
CA THR A 299 14.06 0.04 -9.19
C THR A 299 13.02 -0.06 -8.08
N ILE A 300 11.92 0.70 -8.19
CA ILE A 300 10.78 0.63 -7.26
C ILE A 300 9.74 -0.31 -7.85
N ASP A 301 9.30 -1.27 -7.04
CA ASP A 301 8.48 -2.41 -7.46
C ASP A 301 6.98 -2.16 -7.31
N ALA A 302 6.56 -1.37 -6.30
CA ALA A 302 5.15 -1.19 -5.97
C ALA A 302 4.83 0.25 -5.55
N ILE A 303 3.55 0.62 -5.72
CA ILE A 303 2.94 1.82 -5.15
C ILE A 303 1.88 1.36 -4.16
N MET A 304 1.94 1.91 -2.96
CA MET A 304 0.99 1.63 -1.89
C MET A 304 0.69 2.89 -1.07
N THR A 305 -0.01 2.77 0.05
CA THR A 305 -0.47 3.95 0.79
C THR A 305 0.28 4.25 2.07
N ASP A 306 0.78 3.25 2.78
CA ASP A 306 1.06 3.41 4.21
C ASP A 306 -0.16 4.08 4.89
N HIS A 307 -1.36 3.51 4.64
CA HIS A 307 -2.59 4.01 5.24
C HIS A 307 -2.49 3.93 6.76
N ALA A 308 -2.24 5.07 7.39
CA ALA A 308 -1.95 5.19 8.82
C ALA A 308 -2.83 6.25 9.48
N PRO A 309 -4.15 6.00 9.59
CA PRO A 309 -5.12 6.94 10.16
C PRO A 309 -4.90 7.19 11.65
N HIS A 310 -5.29 8.38 12.08
CA HIS A 310 -5.29 8.83 13.46
C HIS A 310 -6.62 9.49 13.81
N CYS A 311 -6.94 9.49 15.12
CA CYS A 311 -8.12 10.23 15.62
C CYS A 311 -7.99 11.71 15.29
N ASN A 312 -9.13 12.37 15.08
CA ASN A 312 -9.13 13.79 14.76
C ASN A 312 -8.49 14.62 15.88
N GLU A 313 -8.73 14.26 17.12
CA GLU A 313 -8.15 14.92 18.30
C GLU A 313 -6.63 14.77 18.39
N GLU A 314 -6.06 13.69 17.83
CA GLU A 314 -4.61 13.49 17.77
C GLU A 314 -3.95 14.34 16.67
N LYS A 315 -4.69 14.62 15.58
CA LYS A 315 -4.20 15.45 14.47
C LYS A 315 -4.47 16.95 14.66
N ASP A 316 -5.55 17.33 15.35
CA ASP A 316 -5.92 18.71 15.64
C ASP A 316 -5.12 19.28 16.82
N VAL A 317 -3.81 19.22 16.70
CA VAL A 317 -2.83 19.70 17.70
C VAL A 317 -1.67 20.41 16.99
N PRO A 318 -0.83 21.17 17.70
CA PRO A 318 0.35 21.78 17.11
C PRO A 318 1.20 20.77 16.33
N PHE A 319 1.74 21.16 15.19
CA PHE A 319 2.45 20.30 14.24
C PHE A 319 3.48 19.35 14.87
N ASN A 320 4.27 19.85 15.82
CA ASN A 320 5.27 19.04 16.52
C ASN A 320 4.67 18.00 17.49
N CYS A 321 3.43 18.16 17.91
CA CYS A 321 2.72 17.24 18.79
C CYS A 321 1.92 16.16 18.02
N ALA A 322 1.51 16.47 16.78
CA ALA A 322 0.73 15.55 15.96
C ALA A 322 1.53 14.26 15.65
N PRO A 323 0.89 13.08 15.67
CA PRO A 323 1.51 11.83 15.24
C PRO A 323 1.77 11.82 13.73
N ASN A 324 2.74 10.99 13.31
CA ASN A 324 2.97 10.68 11.91
C ASN A 324 1.89 9.72 11.39
N GLY A 325 1.44 9.92 10.16
CA GLY A 325 0.51 9.03 9.47
C GLY A 325 -0.51 9.80 8.64
N ILE A 326 -0.83 9.25 7.48
CA ILE A 326 -1.79 9.79 6.50
C ILE A 326 -2.77 8.67 6.14
N ALA A 327 -4.07 8.97 6.11
CA ALA A 327 -5.07 8.09 5.53
C ALA A 327 -5.00 8.20 3.99
N GLY A 328 -4.61 7.15 3.29
CA GLY A 328 -4.27 7.21 1.87
C GLY A 328 -5.10 6.31 0.95
N LEU A 329 -5.80 5.28 1.45
CA LEU A 329 -6.44 4.25 0.63
C LEU A 329 -7.38 4.81 -0.45
N GLU A 330 -8.24 5.76 -0.09
CA GLU A 330 -9.26 6.30 -1.02
C GLU A 330 -8.69 7.29 -2.05
N THR A 331 -7.51 7.85 -1.79
CA THR A 331 -6.86 8.84 -2.66
C THR A 331 -5.70 8.28 -3.48
N SER A 332 -5.22 7.08 -3.15
CA SER A 332 -4.03 6.47 -3.74
C SER A 332 -4.10 6.34 -5.26
N LEU A 333 -5.14 5.69 -5.78
CA LEU A 333 -5.31 5.53 -7.22
C LEU A 333 -5.40 6.88 -7.93
N ALA A 334 -6.23 7.79 -7.40
CA ALA A 334 -6.47 9.09 -8.03
C ALA A 334 -5.22 9.98 -8.03
N SER A 335 -4.47 10.02 -6.92
CA SER A 335 -3.21 10.77 -6.86
C SER A 335 -2.14 10.15 -7.75
N THR A 336 -2.06 8.82 -7.82
CA THR A 336 -1.17 8.10 -8.74
C THR A 336 -1.50 8.41 -10.20
N LEU A 337 -2.78 8.34 -10.59
CA LEU A 337 -3.22 8.67 -11.95
C LEU A 337 -2.95 10.14 -12.27
N THR A 338 -3.26 11.06 -11.36
CA THR A 338 -3.00 12.49 -11.55
C THR A 338 -1.53 12.76 -11.85
N VAL A 339 -0.61 12.17 -11.06
CA VAL A 339 0.82 12.42 -11.22
C VAL A 339 1.41 11.56 -12.34
N LEU A 340 1.29 10.25 -12.26
CA LEU A 340 2.04 9.37 -13.15
C LEU A 340 1.40 9.25 -14.54
N TYR A 341 0.08 9.07 -14.62
CA TYR A 341 -0.60 8.89 -15.90
C TYR A 341 -0.75 10.21 -16.65
N HIS A 342 -1.31 11.24 -15.98
CA HIS A 342 -1.64 12.51 -16.65
C HIS A 342 -0.46 13.48 -16.77
N GLN A 343 0.51 13.48 -15.85
CA GLN A 343 1.61 14.44 -15.87
C GLN A 343 2.92 13.83 -16.36
N GLU A 344 3.25 12.60 -15.93
CA GLU A 344 4.54 11.96 -16.19
C GLU A 344 4.51 10.95 -17.34
N GLY A 345 3.34 10.70 -17.97
CA GLY A 345 3.18 9.88 -19.15
C GLY A 345 3.36 8.37 -18.96
N PHE A 346 3.15 7.87 -17.76
CA PHE A 346 3.09 6.43 -17.51
C PHE A 346 1.90 5.80 -18.24
N THR A 347 2.07 4.58 -18.73
CA THR A 347 0.96 3.80 -19.26
C THR A 347 0.09 3.27 -18.13
N ILE A 348 -1.18 3.05 -18.39
CA ILE A 348 -2.08 2.41 -17.42
C ILE A 348 -1.61 0.99 -17.08
N ASP A 349 -1.03 0.27 -18.04
CA ASP A 349 -0.45 -1.06 -17.82
C ASP A 349 0.64 -1.01 -16.75
N LYS A 350 1.55 -0.01 -16.81
CA LYS A 350 2.60 0.16 -15.79
C LYS A 350 2.03 0.48 -14.41
N ILE A 351 0.96 1.29 -14.34
CA ILE A 351 0.30 1.61 -13.07
C ILE A 351 -0.36 0.36 -12.48
N VAL A 352 -1.06 -0.43 -13.29
CA VAL A 352 -1.67 -1.70 -12.85
C VAL A 352 -0.59 -2.71 -12.44
N GLU A 353 0.54 -2.75 -13.14
CA GLU A 353 1.69 -3.56 -12.71
C GLU A 353 2.13 -3.19 -11.30
N LEU A 354 2.31 -1.88 -11.01
CA LEU A 354 2.80 -1.35 -9.74
C LEU A 354 1.80 -1.43 -8.58
N MET A 355 0.50 -1.38 -8.86
CA MET A 355 -0.56 -1.35 -7.84
C MET A 355 -1.36 -2.66 -7.74
N SER A 356 -1.07 -3.69 -8.53
CA SER A 356 -1.82 -4.94 -8.52
C SER A 356 -0.91 -6.16 -8.74
N VAL A 357 -0.25 -6.27 -9.89
CA VAL A 357 0.54 -7.45 -10.28
C VAL A 357 1.73 -7.67 -9.35
N ASN A 358 2.54 -6.64 -9.15
CA ASN A 358 3.75 -6.72 -8.34
C ASN A 358 3.45 -6.92 -6.84
N PRO A 359 2.50 -6.20 -6.22
CA PRO A 359 2.08 -6.48 -4.84
C PRO A 359 1.61 -7.92 -4.64
N ALA A 360 0.79 -8.48 -5.54
CA ALA A 360 0.36 -9.87 -5.46
C ALA A 360 1.56 -10.84 -5.46
N LYS A 361 2.51 -10.61 -6.37
CA LYS A 361 3.71 -11.42 -6.50
C LYS A 361 4.62 -11.32 -5.28
N LEU A 362 4.83 -10.11 -4.76
CA LEU A 362 5.68 -9.85 -3.60
C LEU A 362 5.13 -10.51 -2.34
N LEU A 363 3.82 -10.40 -2.10
CA LEU A 363 3.15 -11.03 -0.96
C LEU A 363 2.94 -12.54 -1.15
N GLY A 364 3.10 -13.07 -2.37
CA GLY A 364 2.80 -14.48 -2.68
C GLY A 364 1.32 -14.83 -2.52
N ILE A 365 0.43 -13.89 -2.83
CA ILE A 365 -1.02 -14.05 -2.72
C ILE A 365 -1.68 -14.20 -4.09
N GLU A 366 -2.89 -14.78 -4.10
CA GLU A 366 -3.71 -14.83 -5.32
C GLU A 366 -4.23 -13.44 -5.66
N GLY A 367 -4.07 -13.02 -6.92
CA GLY A 367 -4.48 -11.70 -7.41
C GLY A 367 -3.57 -11.19 -8.53
N GLY A 368 -3.74 -9.93 -8.93
CA GLY A 368 -2.90 -9.27 -9.94
C GLY A 368 -3.09 -9.77 -11.37
N VAL A 369 -4.09 -10.60 -11.65
CA VAL A 369 -4.30 -11.18 -12.99
C VAL A 369 -5.78 -11.39 -13.26
N LEU A 370 -6.19 -11.13 -14.51
CA LEU A 370 -7.50 -11.54 -15.03
C LEU A 370 -7.31 -12.76 -15.92
N THR A 371 -7.80 -13.91 -15.46
CA THR A 371 -7.78 -15.17 -16.23
C THR A 371 -8.93 -16.07 -15.78
N GLU A 372 -9.33 -17.00 -16.64
CA GLU A 372 -10.41 -17.94 -16.31
C GLU A 372 -10.04 -18.80 -15.10
N GLY A 373 -11.00 -19.02 -14.23
CA GLY A 373 -10.90 -19.87 -13.04
C GLY A 373 -10.40 -19.19 -11.77
N VAL A 374 -9.80 -17.97 -11.86
CA VAL A 374 -9.38 -17.21 -10.66
C VAL A 374 -10.55 -16.45 -10.04
N PRO A 375 -10.47 -16.07 -8.76
CA PRO A 375 -11.42 -15.16 -8.14
C PRO A 375 -11.60 -13.89 -8.96
N ALA A 376 -12.84 -13.43 -9.06
CA ALA A 376 -13.16 -12.21 -9.79
C ALA A 376 -12.94 -10.99 -8.90
N ASP A 377 -11.68 -10.66 -8.64
CA ASP A 377 -11.25 -9.42 -8.01
C ASP A 377 -10.93 -8.43 -9.13
N ILE A 378 -11.80 -7.42 -9.29
CA ILE A 378 -11.76 -6.55 -10.46
C ILE A 378 -11.99 -5.09 -10.02
N THR A 379 -11.21 -4.18 -10.58
CA THR A 379 -11.43 -2.74 -10.42
C THR A 379 -11.75 -2.10 -11.77
N LEU A 380 -12.85 -1.36 -11.83
CA LEU A 380 -13.22 -0.53 -12.98
C LEU A 380 -12.77 0.90 -12.69
N ILE A 381 -11.98 1.46 -13.60
CA ILE A 381 -11.33 2.77 -13.43
C ILE A 381 -11.80 3.72 -14.53
N ASP A 382 -12.31 4.88 -14.13
CA ASP A 382 -12.48 6.03 -15.02
C ASP A 382 -11.23 6.92 -14.91
N PRO A 383 -10.35 6.91 -15.92
CA PRO A 383 -9.08 7.65 -15.85
C PRO A 383 -9.24 9.17 -15.90
N ASP A 384 -10.37 9.65 -16.40
CA ASP A 384 -10.61 11.07 -16.65
C ASP A 384 -11.57 11.72 -15.66
N LYS A 385 -12.20 10.95 -14.77
CA LYS A 385 -13.13 11.46 -13.77
C LYS A 385 -12.42 12.39 -12.78
N GLU A 386 -12.79 13.67 -12.82
CA GLU A 386 -12.31 14.65 -11.84
C GLU A 386 -13.21 14.68 -10.61
N TRP A 387 -12.60 14.81 -9.45
CA TRP A 387 -13.33 14.92 -8.19
C TRP A 387 -12.49 15.69 -7.14
N THR A 388 -13.18 16.43 -6.29
CA THR A 388 -12.54 17.16 -5.19
C THR A 388 -12.58 16.32 -3.94
N VAL A 389 -11.44 16.23 -3.25
CA VAL A 389 -11.32 15.43 -2.02
C VAL A 389 -11.80 16.27 -0.83
N HIS A 390 -12.67 15.68 -0.02
CA HIS A 390 -13.08 16.21 1.28
C HIS A 390 -12.99 15.08 2.31
N GLY A 391 -12.23 15.31 3.38
CA GLY A 391 -12.00 14.30 4.42
C GLY A 391 -13.29 13.76 5.04
N GLN A 392 -14.31 14.63 5.18
CA GLN A 392 -15.63 14.23 5.69
C GLN A 392 -16.43 13.27 4.80
N ASP A 393 -16.04 13.14 3.51
CA ASP A 393 -16.74 12.28 2.55
C ASP A 393 -16.04 10.93 2.39
N LEU A 394 -14.91 10.71 3.10
CA LEU A 394 -14.14 9.48 3.07
C LEU A 394 -14.71 8.45 4.09
N TYR A 395 -14.48 7.18 3.82
CA TYR A 395 -14.90 6.07 4.69
C TYR A 395 -13.96 5.85 5.89
N THR A 396 -12.67 6.23 5.75
CA THR A 396 -11.73 6.19 6.87
C THR A 396 -12.21 7.08 8.03
N LYS A 397 -11.93 6.68 9.26
CA LYS A 397 -12.28 7.48 10.45
C LYS A 397 -11.53 8.80 10.55
N SER A 398 -10.37 8.92 9.89
CA SER A 398 -9.57 10.14 9.91
C SER A 398 -10.13 11.19 8.94
N LEU A 399 -10.53 12.34 9.47
CA LEU A 399 -10.96 13.48 8.64
C LEU A 399 -9.77 14.29 8.07
N PHE A 400 -8.56 14.09 8.61
CA PHE A 400 -7.35 14.79 8.17
C PHE A 400 -6.74 14.11 6.96
N THR A 401 -6.86 14.76 5.81
CA THR A 401 -6.21 14.33 4.58
C THR A 401 -5.37 15.46 3.99
N PRO A 402 -4.15 15.20 3.50
CA PRO A 402 -3.36 16.23 2.82
C PRO A 402 -3.95 16.65 1.49
N TYR A 403 -4.94 15.93 0.99
CA TYR A 403 -5.63 16.22 -0.27
C TYR A 403 -6.87 17.10 -0.10
N GLU A 404 -7.20 17.57 1.10
CA GLU A 404 -8.40 18.38 1.37
C GLU A 404 -8.54 19.56 0.39
N GLY A 405 -9.68 19.63 -0.30
CA GLY A 405 -9.98 20.66 -1.30
C GLY A 405 -9.21 20.53 -2.62
N LEU A 406 -8.32 19.54 -2.78
CA LEU A 406 -7.63 19.31 -4.04
C LEU A 406 -8.51 18.52 -5.02
N THR A 407 -8.45 18.89 -6.29
CA THR A 407 -9.08 18.12 -7.36
C THR A 407 -8.07 17.10 -7.90
N LEU A 408 -8.42 15.84 -7.80
CA LEU A 408 -7.67 14.71 -8.37
C LEU A 408 -8.35 14.23 -9.65
N LYS A 409 -7.56 13.64 -10.55
CA LYS A 409 -8.03 13.08 -11.82
C LYS A 409 -7.81 11.57 -11.89
N GLY A 410 -8.88 10.86 -12.23
CA GLY A 410 -8.99 9.41 -12.20
C GLY A 410 -9.66 8.91 -10.91
N LYS A 411 -10.53 7.90 -11.06
CA LYS A 411 -11.26 7.32 -9.92
C LYS A 411 -11.66 5.87 -10.18
N ALA A 412 -11.60 5.02 -9.16
CA ALA A 412 -12.31 3.75 -9.19
C ALA A 412 -13.82 4.02 -9.16
N VAL A 413 -14.55 3.45 -10.10
CA VAL A 413 -16.01 3.59 -10.19
C VAL A 413 -16.74 2.32 -9.79
N MET A 414 -16.04 1.19 -9.75
CA MET A 414 -16.57 -0.07 -9.24
C MET A 414 -15.44 -0.95 -8.73
N THR A 415 -15.67 -1.60 -7.60
CA THR A 415 -14.78 -2.59 -7.00
C THR A 415 -15.56 -3.89 -6.80
N ILE A 416 -15.01 -4.98 -7.30
CA ILE A 416 -15.58 -6.32 -7.26
C ILE A 416 -14.61 -7.23 -6.53
N VAL A 417 -15.07 -7.95 -5.52
CA VAL A 417 -14.27 -8.90 -4.73
C VAL A 417 -15.01 -10.25 -4.74
N ASP A 418 -14.30 -11.32 -5.13
CA ASP A 418 -14.90 -12.66 -5.28
C ASP A 418 -16.21 -12.64 -6.08
N GLY A 419 -16.28 -11.79 -7.12
CA GLY A 419 -17.45 -11.65 -7.99
C GLY A 419 -18.62 -10.87 -7.38
N GLU A 420 -18.48 -10.29 -6.20
CA GLU A 420 -19.48 -9.42 -5.58
C GLU A 420 -19.09 -7.96 -5.74
N ILE A 421 -20.04 -7.11 -6.13
CA ILE A 421 -19.83 -5.66 -6.21
C ILE A 421 -19.82 -5.12 -4.78
N VAL A 422 -18.64 -4.75 -4.28
CA VAL A 422 -18.48 -4.18 -2.94
C VAL A 422 -18.53 -2.65 -2.93
N MET A 423 -18.22 -2.01 -4.06
CA MET A 423 -18.37 -0.56 -4.25
C MET A 423 -18.85 -0.24 -5.66
N LYS A 424 -19.75 0.73 -5.77
CA LYS A 424 -20.26 1.27 -7.03
C LYS A 424 -20.46 2.77 -6.93
N GLU A 425 -19.90 3.53 -7.89
CA GLU A 425 -19.98 4.99 -7.98
C GLU A 425 -19.64 5.71 -6.67
N GLY A 426 -18.60 5.24 -5.97
CA GLY A 426 -18.13 5.80 -4.72
C GLY A 426 -18.93 5.40 -3.49
N LYS A 427 -19.99 4.58 -3.65
CA LYS A 427 -20.78 4.05 -2.54
C LYS A 427 -20.37 2.62 -2.24
N VAL A 428 -19.88 2.37 -1.03
CA VAL A 428 -19.64 1.02 -0.52
C VAL A 428 -20.98 0.36 -0.21
N LEU A 429 -21.12 -0.93 -0.57
CA LEU A 429 -22.39 -1.67 -0.53
C LEU A 429 -22.43 -2.73 0.57
N LYS A 430 -21.31 -2.97 1.25
CA LYS A 430 -21.17 -3.89 2.39
C LYS A 430 -20.89 -3.18 3.69
#